data_918807cca3f0ad02bda545c0d4dff4ad
#
_entry.id   918807cca3f0ad02bda545c0d4dff4ad
#
_cell.length_a   1.000
_cell.length_b   1.000
_cell.length_c   1.000
_cell.angle_alpha   90.00
_cell.angle_beta   90.00
_cell.angle_gamma   90.00
#
_symmetry.space_group_name_H-M   'P 1'
#
loop_
_entity.id
_entity.type
_entity.pdbx_description
1 polymer ?
#
loop_
_entity_poly.entity_id
_entity_poly.type
_entity_poly.pdbx_seq_one_letter_code
_entity_poly.pdbx_strand_id
1 'polypeptide(L)'
;MTTRVYNQNCPIARGLDVIGERWTLLIVRELIGGPRRYSDLRAELPGIATNLLAQRLKELQESGLIDRTDLPAPIGRTVYTLTDDAWQRVLPIVQAIALFGLDKIDPLDASAITPLNGFLAGLLLSFDPAAATDLDTSYRIDIDGRRFEFAVKHGHLTSVRGEPAVTVTASAADLITARLGAHPNARKSALRRVRFDGDPHAIDAMRNAFSLRL
;
A
#
# COMPACT_ATOMS: atom_id res chain seq x y z
N MET A 1 -19.27 -9.79 -19.96
CA MET A 1 -20.15 -9.46 -18.81
C MET A 1 -20.26 -7.95 -18.77
N THR A 2 -21.47 -7.41 -18.76
CA THR A 2 -21.70 -5.95 -18.71
C THR A 2 -21.26 -5.43 -17.34
N THR A 3 -20.36 -4.47 -17.32
CA THR A 3 -19.99 -3.71 -16.10
C THR A 3 -21.29 -3.16 -15.51
N ARG A 4 -21.57 -3.48 -14.26
CA ARG A 4 -22.75 -2.95 -13.56
C ARG A 4 -22.49 -1.49 -13.24
N VAL A 5 -23.24 -0.59 -13.86
CA VAL A 5 -23.20 0.85 -13.58
C VAL A 5 -24.46 1.25 -12.84
N TYR A 6 -24.32 2.12 -11.86
CA TYR A 6 -25.45 2.67 -11.08
C TYR A 6 -26.34 3.60 -11.92
N ASN A 7 -25.81 4.11 -13.03
CA ASN A 7 -26.47 5.08 -13.90
C ASN A 7 -27.01 6.31 -13.15
N GLN A 8 -26.28 6.76 -12.16
CA GLN A 8 -26.62 7.94 -11.34
C GLN A 8 -25.63 9.09 -11.62
N ASN A 9 -26.15 10.30 -11.71
CA ASN A 9 -25.32 11.51 -11.75
C ASN A 9 -24.94 11.93 -10.32
N CYS A 10 -24.22 11.07 -9.63
CA CYS A 10 -23.77 11.22 -8.25
C CYS A 10 -22.28 10.86 -8.17
N PRO A 11 -21.42 11.72 -7.59
CA PRO A 11 -19.98 11.44 -7.50
C PRO A 11 -19.67 10.12 -6.78
N ILE A 12 -20.44 9.77 -5.74
CA ILE A 12 -20.28 8.50 -5.02
C ILE A 12 -20.60 7.32 -5.93
N ALA A 13 -21.73 7.34 -6.64
CA ALA A 13 -22.10 6.28 -7.56
C ALA A 13 -21.07 6.12 -8.69
N ARG A 14 -20.58 7.22 -9.25
CA ARG A 14 -19.53 7.20 -10.27
C ARG A 14 -18.21 6.65 -9.75
N GLY A 15 -17.83 6.97 -8.51
CA GLY A 15 -16.67 6.39 -7.86
C GLY A 15 -16.85 4.87 -7.65
N LEU A 16 -18.03 4.44 -7.20
CA LEU A 16 -18.33 3.02 -7.00
C LEU A 16 -18.41 2.24 -8.32
N ASP A 17 -18.81 2.87 -9.43
CA ASP A 17 -18.75 2.24 -10.76
C ASP A 17 -17.31 1.80 -11.12
N VAL A 18 -16.28 2.46 -10.59
CA VAL A 18 -14.87 2.17 -10.85
C VAL A 18 -14.26 1.23 -9.79
N ILE A 19 -14.46 1.54 -8.50
CA ILE A 19 -13.77 0.85 -7.41
C ILE A 19 -14.68 0.02 -6.51
N GLY A 20 -16.00 0.05 -6.69
CA GLY A 20 -16.97 -0.57 -5.79
C GLY A 20 -17.08 -2.09 -5.92
N GLU A 21 -16.51 -2.67 -6.95
CA GLU A 21 -16.57 -4.11 -7.17
C GLU A 21 -15.67 -4.87 -6.18
N ARG A 22 -16.17 -6.03 -5.73
CA ARG A 22 -15.42 -6.89 -4.83
C ARG A 22 -14.04 -7.22 -5.41
N TRP A 23 -13.03 -7.23 -4.58
CA TRP A 23 -11.61 -7.43 -4.85
C TRP A 23 -10.86 -6.21 -5.40
N THR A 24 -11.53 -5.22 -5.98
CA THR A 24 -10.85 -4.07 -6.62
C THR A 24 -9.92 -3.35 -5.65
N LEU A 25 -10.41 -2.94 -4.48
CA LEU A 25 -9.57 -2.26 -3.49
C LEU A 25 -8.52 -3.16 -2.84
N LEU A 26 -8.74 -4.48 -2.79
CA LEU A 26 -7.72 -5.42 -2.34
C LEU A 26 -6.62 -5.60 -3.38
N ILE A 27 -6.93 -5.58 -4.69
CA ILE A 27 -5.93 -5.54 -5.75
C ILE A 27 -5.10 -4.25 -5.67
N VAL A 28 -5.77 -3.11 -5.51
CA VAL A 28 -5.10 -1.81 -5.32
C VAL A 28 -4.16 -1.83 -4.11
N ARG A 29 -4.60 -2.41 -2.98
CA ARG A 29 -3.76 -2.60 -1.79
C ARG A 29 -2.46 -3.35 -2.12
N GLU A 30 -2.54 -4.42 -2.91
CA GLU A 30 -1.35 -5.17 -3.31
C GLU A 30 -0.41 -4.35 -4.20
N LEU A 31 -0.96 -3.49 -5.06
CA LEU A 31 -0.19 -2.63 -5.96
C LEU A 31 0.42 -1.40 -5.26
N ILE A 32 -0.13 -0.97 -4.13
CA ILE A 32 0.51 0.03 -3.24
C ILE A 32 1.90 -0.45 -2.80
N GLY A 33 2.09 -1.75 -2.63
CA GLY A 33 3.39 -2.36 -2.33
C GLY A 33 4.39 -2.38 -3.49
N GLY A 34 4.09 -1.74 -4.63
CA GLY A 34 4.95 -1.69 -5.81
C GLY A 34 4.50 -2.63 -6.94
N PRO A 35 5.31 -2.76 -7.99
CA PRO A 35 4.98 -3.59 -9.17
C PRO A 35 4.69 -5.04 -8.80
N ARG A 36 3.62 -5.61 -9.35
CA ARG A 36 3.20 -7.00 -9.12
C ARG A 36 2.93 -7.72 -10.44
N ARG A 37 3.31 -9.01 -10.50
CA ARG A 37 2.89 -9.90 -11.56
C ARG A 37 1.49 -10.43 -11.28
N TYR A 38 0.87 -10.96 -12.30
CA TYR A 38 -0.41 -11.67 -12.13
C TYR A 38 -0.33 -12.80 -11.10
N SER A 39 0.74 -13.60 -11.15
CA SER A 39 0.98 -14.70 -10.20
C SER A 39 1.10 -14.22 -8.76
N ASP A 40 1.77 -13.08 -8.55
CA ASP A 40 2.00 -12.52 -7.23
C ASP A 40 0.67 -12.02 -6.64
N LEU A 41 -0.13 -11.30 -7.44
CA LEU A 41 -1.48 -10.85 -7.04
C LEU A 41 -2.38 -12.05 -6.71
N ARG A 42 -2.34 -13.11 -7.49
CA ARG A 42 -3.13 -14.31 -7.24
C ARG A 42 -2.73 -15.01 -5.94
N ALA A 43 -1.44 -15.04 -5.63
CA ALA A 43 -0.93 -15.66 -4.40
C ALA A 43 -1.33 -14.87 -3.13
N GLU A 44 -1.33 -13.54 -3.22
CA GLU A 44 -1.66 -12.65 -2.09
C GLU A 44 -3.17 -12.40 -1.91
N LEU A 45 -4.00 -12.85 -2.86
CA LEU A 45 -5.47 -12.69 -2.82
C LEU A 45 -6.16 -14.07 -2.80
N PRO A 46 -6.02 -14.83 -1.70
CA PRO A 46 -6.61 -16.16 -1.61
C PRO A 46 -8.14 -16.09 -1.76
N GLY A 47 -8.68 -17.00 -2.56
CA GLY A 47 -10.12 -17.07 -2.86
C GLY A 47 -10.59 -16.24 -4.05
N ILE A 48 -9.72 -15.45 -4.70
CA ILE A 48 -10.08 -14.81 -5.97
C ILE A 48 -10.05 -15.83 -7.12
N ALA A 49 -11.12 -15.90 -7.90
CA ALA A 49 -11.13 -16.71 -9.12
C ALA A 49 -10.21 -16.10 -10.18
N THR A 50 -9.49 -16.95 -10.92
CA THR A 50 -8.52 -16.52 -11.95
C THR A 50 -9.13 -15.59 -13.00
N ASN A 51 -10.31 -15.92 -13.52
CA ASN A 51 -11.02 -15.09 -14.50
C ASN A 51 -11.45 -13.74 -13.90
N LEU A 52 -11.82 -13.71 -12.61
CA LEU A 52 -12.23 -12.49 -11.94
C LEU A 52 -11.03 -11.56 -11.72
N LEU A 53 -9.86 -12.08 -11.31
CA LEU A 53 -8.65 -11.28 -11.21
C LEU A 53 -8.26 -10.65 -12.56
N ALA A 54 -8.27 -11.45 -13.63
CA ALA A 54 -7.98 -10.95 -14.98
C ALA A 54 -8.95 -9.85 -15.41
N GLN A 55 -10.24 -10.03 -15.13
CA GLN A 55 -11.28 -9.05 -15.42
C GLN A 55 -11.05 -7.75 -14.63
N ARG A 56 -10.79 -7.81 -13.32
CA ARG A 56 -10.55 -6.63 -12.49
C ARG A 56 -9.32 -5.86 -12.92
N LEU A 57 -8.23 -6.55 -13.26
CA LEU A 57 -7.02 -5.90 -13.79
C LEU A 57 -7.29 -5.18 -15.11
N LYS A 58 -8.07 -5.78 -16.00
CA LYS A 58 -8.47 -5.12 -17.24
C LYS A 58 -9.31 -3.87 -16.98
N GLU A 59 -10.33 -3.95 -16.12
CA GLU A 59 -11.19 -2.81 -15.75
C GLU A 59 -10.39 -1.67 -15.09
N LEU A 60 -9.45 -2.00 -14.19
CA LEU A 60 -8.57 -1.02 -13.57
C LEU A 60 -7.63 -0.35 -14.59
N GLN A 61 -7.14 -1.09 -15.58
CA GLN A 61 -6.33 -0.56 -16.68
C GLN A 61 -7.17 0.36 -17.58
N GLU A 62 -8.38 -0.05 -17.95
CA GLU A 62 -9.30 0.76 -18.75
C GLU A 62 -9.73 2.05 -18.05
N SER A 63 -9.80 2.04 -16.72
CA SER A 63 -10.09 3.24 -15.92
C SER A 63 -8.86 4.14 -15.66
N GLY A 64 -7.67 3.76 -16.15
CA GLY A 64 -6.43 4.51 -15.95
C GLY A 64 -5.86 4.46 -14.53
N LEU A 65 -6.33 3.54 -13.69
CA LEU A 65 -5.80 3.38 -12.32
C LEU A 65 -4.54 2.54 -12.27
N ILE A 66 -4.35 1.63 -13.23
CA ILE A 66 -3.13 0.83 -13.30
C ILE A 66 -2.55 0.82 -14.70
N ASP A 67 -1.23 0.67 -14.75
CA ASP A 67 -0.48 0.36 -15.96
C ASP A 67 -0.11 -1.11 -16.00
N ARG A 68 -0.08 -1.65 -17.22
CA ARG A 68 0.47 -2.96 -17.52
C ARG A 68 1.72 -2.77 -18.37
N THR A 69 2.86 -3.24 -17.87
CA THR A 69 4.15 -3.10 -18.55
C THR A 69 4.75 -4.48 -18.80
N ASP A 70 5.10 -4.75 -20.05
CA ASP A 70 5.85 -5.93 -20.43
C ASP A 70 7.34 -5.61 -20.35
N LEU A 71 8.04 -6.18 -19.38
CA LEU A 71 9.48 -5.97 -19.18
C LEU A 71 10.25 -6.74 -20.25
N PRO A 72 11.30 -6.12 -20.86
CA PRO A 72 12.09 -6.74 -21.93
C PRO A 72 12.89 -7.95 -21.42
N ALA A 73 13.41 -8.73 -22.37
CA ALA A 73 14.38 -9.78 -22.07
C ALA A 73 15.63 -9.16 -21.39
N PRO A 74 16.30 -9.88 -20.49
CA PRO A 74 16.08 -11.29 -20.08
C PRO A 74 14.95 -11.49 -19.06
N ILE A 75 14.33 -10.41 -18.55
CA ILE A 75 13.30 -10.49 -17.51
C ILE A 75 12.00 -11.09 -18.08
N GLY A 76 11.56 -10.66 -19.27
CA GLY A 76 10.44 -11.23 -20.04
C GLY A 76 9.14 -11.39 -19.26
N ARG A 77 8.73 -10.38 -18.47
CA ARG A 77 7.61 -10.51 -17.52
C ARG A 77 6.67 -9.33 -17.62
N THR A 78 5.38 -9.62 -17.49
CA THR A 78 4.34 -8.59 -17.35
C THR A 78 4.17 -8.22 -15.88
N VAL A 79 4.20 -6.93 -15.58
CA VAL A 79 3.91 -6.36 -14.26
C VAL A 79 2.79 -5.32 -14.34
N TYR A 80 2.07 -5.21 -13.25
CA TYR A 80 1.03 -4.19 -13.03
C TYR A 80 1.51 -3.20 -11.97
N THR A 81 1.26 -1.91 -12.19
CA THR A 81 1.62 -0.80 -11.28
C THR A 81 0.45 0.16 -11.15
N LEU A 82 0.35 0.84 -10.02
CA LEU A 82 -0.53 2.00 -9.92
C LEU A 82 0.05 3.15 -10.76
N THR A 83 -0.83 3.89 -11.45
CA THR A 83 -0.43 5.14 -12.10
C THR A 83 -0.17 6.23 -11.05
N ASP A 84 0.56 7.28 -11.41
CA ASP A 84 0.81 8.40 -10.49
C ASP A 84 -0.50 9.09 -10.08
N ASP A 85 -1.46 9.22 -10.99
CA ASP A 85 -2.81 9.73 -10.72
C ASP A 85 -3.58 8.84 -9.74
N ALA A 86 -3.48 7.51 -9.92
CA ALA A 86 -4.12 6.56 -9.01
C ALA A 86 -3.58 6.66 -7.58
N TRP A 87 -2.27 6.86 -7.40
CA TRP A 87 -1.68 7.09 -6.08
C TRP A 87 -2.39 8.24 -5.35
N GLN A 88 -2.58 9.37 -6.02
CA GLN A 88 -3.20 10.56 -5.42
C GLN A 88 -4.69 10.38 -5.14
N ARG A 89 -5.40 9.69 -6.03
CA ARG A 89 -6.87 9.57 -5.98
C ARG A 89 -7.36 8.39 -5.14
N VAL A 90 -6.70 7.24 -5.22
CA VAL A 90 -7.19 6.01 -4.60
C VAL A 90 -6.62 5.79 -3.21
N LEU A 91 -5.39 6.25 -2.93
CA LEU A 91 -4.77 6.07 -1.63
C LEU A 91 -5.59 6.66 -0.47
N PRO A 92 -6.14 7.89 -0.54
CA PRO A 92 -7.00 8.42 0.53
C PRO A 92 -8.25 7.56 0.78
N ILE A 93 -8.81 6.93 -0.26
CA ILE A 93 -9.95 6.04 -0.14
C ILE A 93 -9.56 4.76 0.60
N VAL A 94 -8.42 4.15 0.22
CA VAL A 94 -7.88 2.96 0.90
C VAL A 94 -7.58 3.27 2.37
N GLN A 95 -7.01 4.45 2.66
CA GLN A 95 -6.77 4.92 4.03
C GLN A 95 -8.08 5.03 4.83
N ALA A 96 -9.09 5.69 4.27
CA ALA A 96 -10.39 5.86 4.93
C ALA A 96 -11.07 4.50 5.22
N ILE A 97 -11.02 3.57 4.27
CA ILE A 97 -11.57 2.22 4.45
C ILE A 97 -10.78 1.43 5.51
N ALA A 98 -9.46 1.55 5.53
CA ALA A 98 -8.64 0.87 6.52
C ALA A 98 -8.88 1.43 7.93
N LEU A 99 -9.05 2.75 8.10
CA LEU A 99 -9.48 3.36 9.36
C LEU A 99 -10.85 2.86 9.80
N PHE A 100 -11.81 2.80 8.88
CA PHE A 100 -13.16 2.27 9.15
C PHE A 100 -13.14 0.79 9.56
N GLY A 101 -12.22 -0.01 9.00
CA GLY A 101 -12.09 -1.43 9.31
C GLY A 101 -11.19 -1.76 10.51
N LEU A 102 -10.51 -0.76 11.10
CA LEU A 102 -9.48 -1.00 12.11
C LEU A 102 -10.05 -1.67 13.39
N ASP A 103 -11.24 -1.30 13.81
CA ASP A 103 -11.94 -1.87 14.96
C ASP A 103 -12.51 -3.29 14.72
N LYS A 104 -12.46 -3.78 13.47
CA LYS A 104 -12.90 -5.12 13.07
C LYS A 104 -11.76 -6.14 13.04
N ILE A 105 -10.52 -5.69 13.29
CA ILE A 105 -9.37 -6.59 13.34
C ILE A 105 -9.39 -7.35 14.65
N ASP A 106 -9.40 -8.69 14.58
CA ASP A 106 -9.16 -9.56 15.72
C ASP A 106 -7.70 -10.07 15.66
N PRO A 107 -6.78 -9.51 16.48
CA PRO A 107 -5.39 -9.94 16.50
C PRO A 107 -5.20 -11.37 17.03
N LEU A 108 -6.21 -11.94 17.68
CA LEU A 108 -6.18 -13.28 18.27
C LEU A 108 -6.69 -14.35 17.30
N ASP A 109 -7.30 -13.96 16.19
CA ASP A 109 -7.74 -14.90 15.16
C ASP A 109 -6.54 -15.44 14.36
N ALA A 110 -5.99 -16.54 14.83
CA ALA A 110 -4.88 -17.24 14.18
C ALA A 110 -5.25 -17.84 12.80
N SER A 111 -6.54 -17.90 12.46
CA SER A 111 -7.01 -18.36 11.15
C SER A 111 -7.02 -17.24 10.12
N ALA A 112 -6.99 -15.98 10.55
CA ALA A 112 -6.98 -14.83 9.66
C ALA A 112 -5.61 -14.66 9.00
N ILE A 113 -5.63 -14.48 7.68
CA ILE A 113 -4.42 -14.17 6.92
C ILE A 113 -4.11 -12.69 7.12
N THR A 114 -2.92 -12.39 7.65
CA THR A 114 -2.40 -11.02 7.72
C THR A 114 -1.60 -10.73 6.45
N PRO A 115 -2.17 -10.04 5.46
CA PRO A 115 -1.44 -9.72 4.24
C PRO A 115 -0.36 -8.69 4.54
N LEU A 116 0.86 -8.92 4.06
CA LEU A 116 1.98 -8.03 4.29
C LEU A 116 1.72 -6.62 3.75
N ASN A 117 1.07 -6.51 2.59
CA ASN A 117 0.69 -5.23 2.00
C ASN A 117 -0.48 -4.55 2.74
N GLY A 118 -1.35 -5.30 3.40
CA GLY A 118 -2.33 -4.74 4.34
C GLY A 118 -1.65 -4.04 5.50
N PHE A 119 -0.49 -4.54 5.89
CA PHE A 119 0.34 -3.93 6.92
C PHE A 119 1.05 -2.66 6.42
N LEU A 120 1.55 -2.66 5.19
CA LEU A 120 2.11 -1.46 4.56
C LEU A 120 1.02 -0.37 4.42
N ALA A 121 -0.20 -0.75 4.05
CA ALA A 121 -1.35 0.15 4.11
C ALA A 121 -1.53 0.73 5.52
N GLY A 122 -1.33 -0.06 6.58
CA GLY A 122 -1.30 0.41 7.98
C GLY A 122 -0.22 1.44 8.27
N LEU A 123 0.98 1.30 7.70
CA LEU A 123 2.04 2.31 7.79
C LEU A 123 1.62 3.60 7.06
N LEU A 124 1.09 3.46 5.85
CA LEU A 124 0.61 4.58 5.06
C LEU A 124 -0.60 5.28 5.70
N LEU A 125 -1.41 4.57 6.51
CA LEU A 125 -2.49 5.14 7.31
C LEU A 125 -2.03 6.15 8.35
N SER A 126 -0.81 6.04 8.84
CA SER A 126 -0.24 6.99 9.79
C SER A 126 0.45 8.17 9.11
N PHE A 127 0.41 8.24 7.80
CA PHE A 127 0.98 9.35 7.06
C PHE A 127 0.21 10.64 7.35
N ASP A 128 0.96 11.65 7.80
CA ASP A 128 0.46 13.00 8.02
C ASP A 128 0.94 13.91 6.88
N PRO A 129 0.06 14.29 5.94
CA PRO A 129 0.41 15.20 4.85
C PRO A 129 0.92 16.56 5.33
N ALA A 130 0.41 17.06 6.46
CA ALA A 130 0.81 18.36 7.01
C ALA A 130 2.25 18.34 7.55
N ALA A 131 2.65 17.23 8.18
CA ALA A 131 4.02 17.03 8.64
C ALA A 131 5.02 16.73 7.50
N ALA A 132 4.53 16.56 6.27
CA ALA A 132 5.31 16.17 5.11
C ALA A 132 5.31 17.22 3.97
N THR A 133 4.82 18.43 4.22
CA THR A 133 4.64 19.47 3.18
C THR A 133 5.96 19.84 2.49
N ASP A 134 7.06 19.89 3.24
CA ASP A 134 8.38 20.28 2.73
C ASP A 134 9.23 19.07 2.32
N LEU A 135 8.67 17.85 2.36
CA LEU A 135 9.40 16.64 1.99
C LEU A 135 9.39 16.43 0.47
N ASP A 136 10.57 16.15 -0.06
CA ASP A 136 10.79 15.53 -1.38
C ASP A 136 11.81 14.41 -1.19
N THR A 137 11.35 13.23 -0.78
CA THR A 137 12.21 12.15 -0.33
C THR A 137 11.66 10.80 -0.76
N SER A 138 12.55 9.91 -1.18
CA SER A 138 12.22 8.54 -1.56
C SER A 138 12.59 7.54 -0.47
N TYR A 139 11.76 6.54 -0.27
CA TYR A 139 11.86 5.55 0.79
C TYR A 139 11.82 4.14 0.23
N ARG A 140 12.64 3.27 0.81
CA ARG A 140 12.58 1.82 0.63
C ARG A 140 12.28 1.18 1.97
N ILE A 141 11.33 0.25 2.00
CA ILE A 141 11.02 -0.55 3.18
C ILE A 141 11.23 -2.01 2.83
N ASP A 142 12.17 -2.66 3.51
CA ASP A 142 12.43 -4.09 3.40
C ASP A 142 11.81 -4.80 4.61
N ILE A 143 10.76 -5.61 4.35
CA ILE A 143 10.03 -6.36 5.38
C ILE A 143 10.11 -7.84 5.04
N ASP A 144 10.75 -8.65 5.89
CA ASP A 144 10.90 -10.10 5.73
C ASP A 144 11.35 -10.49 4.30
N GLY A 145 12.32 -9.75 3.75
CA GLY A 145 12.87 -9.95 2.41
C GLY A 145 11.99 -9.42 1.26
N ARG A 146 10.88 -8.79 1.55
CA ARG A 146 10.04 -8.10 0.56
C ARG A 146 10.35 -6.60 0.57
N ARG A 147 10.46 -6.05 -0.64
CA ARG A 147 10.81 -4.64 -0.85
C ARG A 147 9.59 -3.84 -1.27
N PHE A 148 9.44 -2.65 -0.65
CA PHE A 148 8.42 -1.66 -0.96
C PHE A 148 9.10 -0.31 -1.17
N GLU A 149 8.70 0.40 -2.20
CA GLU A 149 9.29 1.69 -2.53
C GLU A 149 8.18 2.72 -2.79
N PHE A 150 8.32 3.89 -2.20
CA PHE A 150 7.45 5.02 -2.42
C PHE A 150 8.23 6.32 -2.20
N ALA A 151 7.68 7.43 -2.65
CA ALA A 151 8.21 8.75 -2.38
C ALA A 151 7.15 9.64 -1.72
N VAL A 152 7.61 10.64 -0.98
CA VAL A 152 6.80 11.74 -0.47
C VAL A 152 7.23 13.00 -1.20
N LYS A 153 6.29 13.70 -1.80
CA LYS A 153 6.52 14.99 -2.47
C LYS A 153 5.45 15.98 -2.05
N HIS A 154 5.88 17.07 -1.41
CA HIS A 154 5.00 18.15 -0.99
C HIS A 154 3.72 17.68 -0.28
N GLY A 155 3.86 16.80 0.69
CA GLY A 155 2.73 16.24 1.42
C GLY A 155 1.93 15.14 0.69
N HIS A 156 2.41 14.67 -0.47
CA HIS A 156 1.73 13.61 -1.23
C HIS A 156 2.60 12.36 -1.36
N LEU A 157 1.96 11.21 -1.17
CA LEU A 157 2.58 9.93 -1.49
C LEU A 157 2.52 9.69 -3.00
N THR A 158 3.63 9.22 -3.57
CA THR A 158 3.78 8.97 -5.02
C THR A 158 4.68 7.77 -5.28
N SER A 159 4.73 7.32 -6.52
CA SER A 159 5.66 6.27 -6.93
C SER A 159 7.12 6.76 -6.86
N VAL A 160 8.05 5.81 -6.63
CA VAL A 160 9.49 6.11 -6.60
C VAL A 160 10.04 6.32 -8.01
N ARG A 161 10.90 7.33 -8.14
CA ARG A 161 11.78 7.51 -9.30
C ARG A 161 13.21 7.69 -8.79
N GLY A 162 14.05 6.66 -8.94
CA GLY A 162 15.47 6.69 -8.56
C GLY A 162 15.79 5.90 -7.28
N GLU A 163 17.02 6.06 -6.80
CA GLU A 163 17.47 5.38 -5.56
C GLU A 163 16.82 5.99 -4.32
N PRO A 164 16.44 5.17 -3.33
CA PRO A 164 15.84 5.65 -2.10
C PRO A 164 16.85 6.39 -1.24
N ALA A 165 16.44 7.52 -0.67
CA ALA A 165 17.24 8.30 0.28
C ALA A 165 17.24 7.65 1.68
N VAL A 166 16.21 6.89 2.02
CA VAL A 166 16.08 6.18 3.30
C VAL A 166 15.67 4.75 3.05
N THR A 167 16.37 3.81 3.68
CA THR A 167 15.97 2.40 3.74
C THR A 167 15.55 2.04 5.16
N VAL A 168 14.38 1.40 5.29
CA VAL A 168 13.86 0.87 6.55
C VAL A 168 13.85 -0.64 6.47
N THR A 169 14.48 -1.31 7.43
CA THR A 169 14.48 -2.77 7.51
C THR A 169 13.80 -3.21 8.79
N ALA A 170 12.80 -4.08 8.67
CA ALA A 170 12.03 -4.59 9.80
C ALA A 170 11.46 -5.99 9.52
N SER A 171 11.05 -6.69 10.58
CA SER A 171 10.13 -7.82 10.45
C SER A 171 8.67 -7.34 10.47
N ALA A 172 7.77 -8.07 9.80
CA ALA A 172 6.33 -7.80 9.87
C ALA A 172 5.84 -7.85 11.32
N ALA A 173 6.32 -8.83 12.12
CA ALA A 173 5.97 -8.96 13.53
C ALA A 173 6.35 -7.73 14.36
N ASP A 174 7.53 -7.14 14.14
CA ASP A 174 7.96 -5.93 14.84
C ASP A 174 7.11 -4.71 14.47
N LEU A 175 6.84 -4.56 13.19
CA LEU A 175 5.99 -3.46 12.73
C LEU A 175 4.55 -3.60 13.27
N ILE A 176 3.97 -4.81 13.24
CA ILE A 176 2.65 -5.09 13.84
C ILE A 176 2.66 -4.75 15.33
N THR A 177 3.66 -5.25 16.06
CA THR A 177 3.77 -5.00 17.50
C THR A 177 3.96 -3.52 17.81
N ALA A 178 4.78 -2.80 17.01
CA ALA A 178 5.01 -1.37 17.18
C ALA A 178 3.73 -0.55 17.02
N ARG A 179 2.82 -0.98 16.14
CA ARG A 179 1.57 -0.27 15.84
C ARG A 179 0.39 -0.73 16.71
N LEU A 180 0.19 -2.03 16.82
CA LEU A 180 -1.03 -2.66 17.39
C LEU A 180 -0.76 -3.37 18.72
N GLY A 181 0.48 -3.44 19.19
CA GLY A 181 0.81 -4.08 20.46
C GLY A 181 0.03 -3.49 21.62
N ALA A 182 -0.60 -4.35 22.45
CA ALA A 182 -1.44 -3.94 23.56
C ALA A 182 -0.67 -3.17 24.65
N HIS A 183 0.63 -3.45 24.82
CA HIS A 183 1.45 -2.87 25.86
C HIS A 183 2.43 -1.84 25.31
N PRO A 184 2.49 -0.60 25.87
CA PRO A 184 3.41 0.46 25.44
C PRO A 184 4.89 0.02 25.40
N ASN A 185 5.34 -0.76 26.38
CA ASN A 185 6.73 -1.27 26.43
C ASN A 185 7.02 -2.24 25.28
N ALA A 186 6.07 -3.10 24.90
CA ALA A 186 6.21 -4.01 23.76
C ALA A 186 6.31 -3.22 22.45
N ARG A 187 5.45 -2.20 22.28
CA ARG A 187 5.49 -1.30 21.13
C ARG A 187 6.83 -0.58 21.00
N LYS A 188 7.30 0.00 22.09
CA LYS A 188 8.60 0.69 22.16
C LYS A 188 9.77 -0.26 21.86
N SER A 189 9.72 -1.48 22.40
CA SER A 189 10.75 -2.51 22.17
C SER A 189 10.77 -2.99 20.72
N ALA A 190 9.62 -3.16 20.11
CA ALA A 190 9.49 -3.53 18.70
C ALA A 190 10.01 -2.43 17.77
N LEU A 191 9.67 -1.16 18.05
CA LEU A 191 10.13 -0.03 17.25
C LEU A 191 11.66 0.15 17.30
N ARG A 192 12.31 -0.23 18.41
CA ARG A 192 13.80 -0.23 18.53
C ARG A 192 14.49 -1.25 17.62
N ARG A 193 13.78 -2.30 17.18
CA ARG A 193 14.32 -3.31 16.25
C ARG A 193 14.16 -2.90 14.78
N VAL A 194 13.36 -1.89 14.51
CA VAL A 194 13.27 -1.28 13.17
C VAL A 194 14.56 -0.51 12.91
N ARG A 195 15.25 -0.87 11.83
CA ARG A 195 16.49 -0.22 11.40
C ARG A 195 16.20 0.82 10.34
N PHE A 196 16.79 1.98 10.48
CA PHE A 196 16.75 3.07 9.52
C PHE A 196 18.16 3.33 9.02
N ASP A 197 18.35 3.39 7.72
CA ASP A 197 19.60 3.67 7.04
C ASP A 197 19.38 4.77 6.00
N GLY A 198 20.26 5.80 5.99
CA GLY A 198 20.15 6.94 5.10
C GLY A 198 20.45 8.27 5.80
N ASP A 199 20.05 9.36 5.16
CA ASP A 199 20.24 10.70 5.72
C ASP A 199 19.46 10.89 7.04
N PRO A 200 20.13 11.35 8.13
CA PRO A 200 19.48 11.53 9.43
C PRO A 200 18.27 12.49 9.40
N HIS A 201 18.33 13.56 8.61
CA HIS A 201 17.21 14.50 8.49
C HIS A 201 16.02 13.87 7.78
N ALA A 202 16.28 13.08 6.73
CA ALA A 202 15.23 12.34 6.01
C ALA A 202 14.62 11.24 6.89
N ILE A 203 15.40 10.57 7.74
CA ILE A 203 14.92 9.59 8.72
C ILE A 203 14.01 10.27 9.76
N ASP A 204 14.43 11.40 10.34
CA ASP A 204 13.61 12.11 11.31
C ASP A 204 12.33 12.67 10.68
N ALA A 205 12.39 13.16 9.47
CA ALA A 205 11.25 13.59 8.70
C ALA A 205 10.26 12.42 8.45
N MET A 206 10.76 11.23 8.08
CA MET A 206 9.94 10.03 7.95
C MET A 206 9.26 9.64 9.27
N ARG A 207 10.00 9.62 10.37
CA ARG A 207 9.46 9.31 11.70
C ARG A 207 8.34 10.26 12.09
N ASN A 208 8.45 11.53 11.72
CA ASN A 208 7.42 12.52 11.96
C ASN A 208 6.19 12.28 11.08
N ALA A 209 6.41 12.20 9.77
CA ALA A 209 5.34 12.06 8.79
C ALA A 209 4.55 10.75 8.93
N PHE A 210 5.15 9.68 9.46
CA PHE A 210 4.52 8.36 9.63
C PHE A 210 4.26 7.97 11.09
N SER A 211 4.38 8.91 12.03
CA SER A 211 4.16 8.66 13.47
C SER A 211 4.98 7.48 14.03
N LEU A 212 6.22 7.33 13.58
CA LEU A 212 7.16 6.28 14.01
C LEU A 212 8.09 6.74 15.15
N ARG A 213 7.64 7.66 15.98
CA ARG A 213 8.40 8.14 17.15
C ARG A 213 8.28 7.17 18.33
N LEU A 214 9.38 7.05 19.11
CA LEU A 214 9.45 6.29 20.36
C LEU A 214 8.72 7.01 21.51
#